data_1b4cdbc025392b9e148c9c9a58f8ce4f
#
_entry.id   1b4cdbc025392b9e148c9c9a58f8ce4f
#
_cell.length_a   1.000
_cell.length_b   1.000
_cell.length_c   1.000
_cell.angle_alpha   90.00
_cell.angle_beta   90.00
_cell.angle_gamma   90.00
#
_symmetry.space_group_name_H-M   'P 1'
#
loop_
_entity.id
_entity.type
_entity.pdbx_description
1 polymer ?
#
loop_
_entity_poly.entity_id
_entity_poly.type
_entity_poly.pdbx_seq_one_letter_code
_entity_poly.pdbx_strand_id
1 'polypeptide(L)'
;MVDSQDLLQHPRRNLGNRYRSSAQKFANLAQKDPDRARENYAWAEQNARQAILHDFTDERNWRCLAELKVANNDGEGLHAVMEDVFSILGRDPEHLDQLKGIDFLAVGRELLEAAFSRDPLDPDSWWSLITESENKQEGSSAFSITLSEFSERCKRLDFRDQRANIVFGRRLERIRNSGDENLFIELARHLLAHRPNNHELWMEMGRLHERREEIDDAWSCYDHVQQLRPHLEVRDQFLTRLKGNMDGEDSTPWSGPSVTHRNSFLEGMVALTKRVSTPDPSVDEKADEEEVVVHLDKVRLDALVDAEDYQQAFFMARRLVANGEDWAEEILREIQLKM
;
A
#
# COMPACT_ATOMS: atom_id res chain seq x y z
N MET A 1 19.43 -10.73 -8.68
CA MET A 1 18.79 -9.42 -8.88
C MET A 1 17.97 -9.15 -7.62
N VAL A 2 18.20 -8.04 -6.93
CA VAL A 2 17.34 -7.63 -5.81
C VAL A 2 16.01 -7.21 -6.43
N ASP A 3 14.92 -7.84 -6.00
CA ASP A 3 13.59 -7.53 -6.48
C ASP A 3 13.28 -6.06 -6.14
N SER A 4 12.68 -5.31 -7.07
CA SER A 4 12.33 -3.90 -6.84
C SER A 4 11.38 -3.74 -5.65
N GLN A 5 10.62 -4.78 -5.30
CA GLN A 5 9.76 -4.82 -4.11
C GLN A 5 10.56 -4.81 -2.80
N ASP A 6 11.73 -5.47 -2.75
CA ASP A 6 12.59 -5.47 -1.57
C ASP A 6 13.25 -4.09 -1.32
N LEU A 7 13.44 -3.28 -2.36
CA LEU A 7 14.00 -1.93 -2.23
C LEU A 7 13.04 -0.98 -1.50
N LEU A 8 11.75 -1.12 -1.71
CA LEU A 8 10.73 -0.28 -1.05
C LEU A 8 10.53 -0.70 0.40
N GLN A 9 10.60 -2.00 0.69
CA GLN A 9 10.38 -2.52 2.04
C GLN A 9 11.38 -2.00 3.06
N HIS A 10 12.64 -1.83 2.66
CA HIS A 10 13.72 -1.36 3.51
C HIS A 10 14.30 -0.03 3.03
N PRO A 11 13.77 1.12 3.47
CA PRO A 11 14.30 2.43 3.09
C PRO A 11 15.79 2.55 3.36
N ARG A 12 16.48 3.04 2.34
CA ARG A 12 17.93 3.25 2.39
C ARG A 12 18.22 4.73 2.68
N ARG A 13 17.98 5.16 3.93
CA ARG A 13 18.12 6.56 4.38
C ARG A 13 19.42 7.24 3.92
N ASN A 14 20.56 6.55 4.06
CA ASN A 14 21.84 7.10 3.64
C ASN A 14 21.90 7.40 2.14
N LEU A 15 21.31 6.53 1.33
CA LEU A 15 21.30 6.69 -0.12
C LEU A 15 20.29 7.77 -0.53
N GLY A 16 19.10 7.80 0.07
CA GLY A 16 18.11 8.86 -0.09
C GLY A 16 18.69 10.23 0.23
N ASN A 17 19.40 10.37 1.37
CA ASN A 17 20.08 11.60 1.77
C ASN A 17 21.14 12.04 0.76
N ARG A 18 21.92 11.11 0.20
CA ARG A 18 22.94 11.43 -0.83
C ARG A 18 22.30 11.97 -2.09
N TYR A 19 21.25 11.32 -2.57
CA TYR A 19 20.52 11.79 -3.75
C TYR A 19 19.86 13.14 -3.51
N ARG A 20 19.21 13.36 -2.35
CA ARG A 20 18.66 14.68 -2.00
C ARG A 20 19.74 15.76 -1.97
N SER A 21 20.90 15.49 -1.37
CA SER A 21 22.02 16.44 -1.37
C SER A 21 22.53 16.72 -2.79
N SER A 22 22.54 15.73 -3.68
CA SER A 22 22.89 15.92 -5.08
C SER A 22 21.83 16.76 -5.81
N ALA A 23 20.54 16.52 -5.57
CA ALA A 23 19.46 17.33 -6.11
C ALA A 23 19.61 18.81 -5.74
N GLN A 24 19.86 19.10 -4.46
CA GLN A 24 20.10 20.48 -3.98
C GLN A 24 21.33 21.13 -4.61
N LYS A 25 22.42 20.37 -4.83
CA LYS A 25 23.61 20.88 -5.53
C LYS A 25 23.29 21.28 -6.96
N PHE A 26 22.56 20.44 -7.72
CA PHE A 26 22.17 20.75 -9.09
C PHE A 26 21.18 21.92 -9.14
N ALA A 27 20.24 22.02 -8.21
CA ALA A 27 19.35 23.17 -8.10
C ALA A 27 20.13 24.48 -7.89
N ASN A 28 21.14 24.47 -6.99
CA ASN A 28 22.01 25.61 -6.78
C ASN A 28 22.88 25.95 -8.01
N LEU A 29 23.30 24.96 -8.79
CA LEU A 29 24.01 25.19 -10.03
C LEU A 29 23.09 25.81 -11.10
N ALA A 30 21.84 25.38 -11.19
CA ALA A 30 20.86 25.95 -12.09
C ALA A 30 20.63 27.48 -11.86
N GLN A 31 20.64 27.87 -10.58
CA GLN A 31 20.52 29.30 -10.22
C GLN A 31 21.77 30.12 -10.55
N LYS A 32 22.96 29.51 -10.53
CA LYS A 32 24.24 30.19 -10.76
C LYS A 32 24.63 30.25 -12.24
N ASP A 33 24.16 29.30 -13.04
CA ASP A 33 24.49 29.18 -14.46
C ASP A 33 23.18 29.13 -15.27
N PRO A 34 22.63 30.30 -15.69
CA PRO A 34 21.41 30.38 -16.47
C PRO A 34 21.46 29.66 -17.80
N ASP A 35 22.64 29.60 -18.44
CA ASP A 35 22.81 28.96 -19.74
C ASP A 35 22.57 27.44 -19.68
N ARG A 36 22.85 26.84 -18.54
CA ARG A 36 22.65 25.41 -18.27
C ARG A 36 21.56 25.12 -17.24
N ALA A 37 20.75 26.12 -16.91
CA ALA A 37 19.74 26.00 -15.87
C ALA A 37 18.77 24.84 -16.14
N ARG A 38 18.30 24.70 -17.37
CA ARG A 38 17.37 23.62 -17.77
C ARG A 38 17.96 22.23 -17.53
N GLU A 39 19.20 22.00 -17.93
CA GLU A 39 19.89 20.72 -17.71
C GLU A 39 20.10 20.45 -16.22
N ASN A 40 20.54 21.45 -15.47
CA ASN A 40 20.78 21.33 -14.04
C ASN A 40 19.49 21.06 -13.26
N TYR A 41 18.36 21.69 -13.61
CA TYR A 41 17.06 21.38 -13.02
C TYR A 41 16.60 19.96 -13.37
N ALA A 42 16.80 19.48 -14.58
CA ALA A 42 16.48 18.09 -14.96
C ALA A 42 17.30 17.08 -14.12
N TRP A 43 18.60 17.33 -13.92
CA TRP A 43 19.42 16.52 -13.04
C TRP A 43 19.01 16.61 -11.56
N ALA A 44 18.63 17.80 -11.10
CA ALA A 44 18.11 17.99 -9.75
C ALA A 44 16.84 17.16 -9.52
N GLU A 45 15.88 17.24 -10.44
CA GLU A 45 14.63 16.48 -10.36
C GLU A 45 14.88 14.99 -10.39
N GLN A 46 15.72 14.49 -11.30
CA GLN A 46 16.06 13.07 -11.36
C GLN A 46 16.66 12.58 -10.03
N ASN A 47 17.55 13.34 -9.41
CA ASN A 47 18.12 12.99 -8.13
C ASN A 47 17.08 13.06 -7.00
N ALA A 48 16.18 14.03 -7.00
CA ALA A 48 15.10 14.10 -6.01
C ALA A 48 14.15 12.90 -6.11
N ARG A 49 13.79 12.46 -7.32
CA ARG A 49 13.01 11.23 -7.55
C ARG A 49 13.75 9.98 -7.06
N GLN A 50 15.07 9.90 -7.28
CA GLN A 50 15.89 8.80 -6.73
C GLN A 50 15.94 8.84 -5.19
N ALA A 51 15.97 10.02 -4.58
CA ALA A 51 15.91 10.14 -3.13
C ALA A 51 14.61 9.56 -2.56
N ILE A 52 13.46 9.85 -3.17
CA ILE A 52 12.16 9.29 -2.80
C ILE A 52 12.13 7.77 -3.04
N LEU A 53 12.64 7.29 -4.17
CA LEU A 53 12.69 5.85 -4.47
C LEU A 53 13.47 5.07 -3.41
N HIS A 54 14.56 5.64 -2.88
CA HIS A 54 15.37 5.00 -1.86
C HIS A 54 14.85 5.20 -0.43
N ASP A 55 14.16 6.30 -0.17
CA ASP A 55 13.54 6.57 1.12
C ASP A 55 12.32 7.48 0.97
N PHE A 56 11.19 6.87 0.64
CA PHE A 56 9.91 7.58 0.53
C PHE A 56 9.31 7.93 1.90
N THR A 57 9.84 7.38 3.00
CA THR A 57 9.38 7.70 4.36
C THR A 57 10.02 8.96 4.93
N ASP A 58 11.05 9.51 4.29
CA ASP A 58 11.66 10.79 4.65
C ASP A 58 10.94 11.94 3.91
N GLU A 59 10.11 12.67 4.62
CA GLU A 59 9.34 13.82 4.10
C GLU A 59 10.22 14.88 3.44
N ARG A 60 11.49 15.01 3.87
CA ARG A 60 12.43 15.96 3.27
C ARG A 60 12.74 15.66 1.81
N ASN A 61 12.60 14.39 1.38
CA ASN A 61 12.76 14.01 -0.02
C ASN A 61 11.60 14.52 -0.87
N TRP A 62 10.38 14.44 -0.33
CA TRP A 62 9.17 14.97 -0.96
C TRP A 62 9.18 16.49 -1.05
N ARG A 63 9.56 17.18 0.06
CA ARG A 63 9.74 18.63 0.07
C ARG A 63 10.74 19.09 -0.97
N CYS A 64 11.87 18.39 -1.10
CA CYS A 64 12.90 18.70 -2.10
C CYS A 64 12.35 18.60 -3.53
N LEU A 65 11.58 17.54 -3.85
CA LEU A 65 10.97 17.40 -5.17
C LEU A 65 9.91 18.48 -5.42
N ALA A 66 9.06 18.76 -4.45
CA ALA A 66 8.03 19.80 -4.54
C ALA A 66 8.65 21.19 -4.76
N GLU A 67 9.72 21.53 -4.04
CA GLU A 67 10.46 22.80 -4.23
C GLU A 67 11.02 22.93 -5.66
N LEU A 68 11.55 21.86 -6.22
CA LEU A 68 12.04 21.83 -7.60
C LEU A 68 10.92 22.03 -8.62
N LYS A 69 9.74 21.44 -8.37
CA LYS A 69 8.57 21.64 -9.23
C LYS A 69 8.08 23.09 -9.20
N VAL A 70 8.05 23.72 -8.02
CA VAL A 70 7.73 25.16 -7.89
C VAL A 70 8.79 26.02 -8.59
N ALA A 71 10.08 25.73 -8.40
CA ALA A 71 11.18 26.48 -9.04
C ALA A 71 11.13 26.41 -10.56
N ASN A 72 10.65 25.30 -11.13
CA ASN A 72 10.47 25.09 -12.56
C ASN A 72 9.12 25.59 -13.09
N ASN A 73 8.27 26.16 -12.26
CA ASN A 73 6.89 26.55 -12.59
C ASN A 73 6.07 25.39 -13.17
N ASP A 74 6.32 24.15 -12.65
CA ASP A 74 5.71 22.90 -13.10
C ASP A 74 4.53 22.54 -12.15
N GLY A 75 3.38 23.15 -12.40
CA GLY A 75 2.16 22.93 -11.63
C GLY A 75 1.62 21.50 -11.80
N GLU A 76 1.67 20.95 -13.01
CA GLU A 76 1.24 19.55 -13.26
C GLU A 76 2.15 18.56 -12.55
N GLY A 77 3.46 18.78 -12.58
CA GLY A 77 4.40 17.96 -11.85
C GLY A 77 4.22 18.05 -10.33
N LEU A 78 3.86 19.22 -9.81
CA LEU A 78 3.54 19.38 -8.38
C LEU A 78 2.23 18.67 -8.00
N HIS A 79 1.22 18.73 -8.87
CA HIS A 79 -0.01 17.93 -8.73
C HIS A 79 0.31 16.45 -8.62
N ALA A 80 1.10 15.90 -9.53
CA ALA A 80 1.50 14.49 -9.49
C ALA A 80 2.26 14.11 -8.20
N VAL A 81 3.09 15.01 -7.66
CA VAL A 81 3.75 14.80 -6.35
C VAL A 81 2.72 14.71 -5.23
N MET A 82 1.68 15.55 -5.26
CA MET A 82 0.62 15.53 -4.25
C MET A 82 -0.25 14.28 -4.34
N GLU A 83 -0.61 13.85 -5.55
CA GLU A 83 -1.32 12.57 -5.76
C GLU A 83 -0.52 11.40 -5.19
N ASP A 84 0.78 11.35 -5.45
CA ASP A 84 1.68 10.32 -4.91
C ASP A 84 1.72 10.36 -3.37
N VAL A 85 1.83 11.53 -2.76
CA VAL A 85 1.82 11.68 -1.30
C VAL A 85 0.49 11.23 -0.71
N PHE A 86 -0.65 11.60 -1.29
CA PHE A 86 -1.95 11.17 -0.81
C PHE A 86 -2.16 9.66 -0.98
N SER A 87 -1.68 9.08 -2.07
CA SER A 87 -1.72 7.61 -2.26
C SER A 87 -0.91 6.88 -1.19
N ILE A 88 0.28 7.38 -0.82
CA ILE A 88 1.10 6.83 0.27
C ILE A 88 0.42 6.99 1.64
N LEU A 89 -0.39 8.02 1.80
CA LEU A 89 -1.20 8.24 3.00
C LEU A 89 -2.52 7.44 2.98
N GLY A 90 -2.68 6.53 2.03
CA GLY A 90 -3.82 5.61 1.92
C GLY A 90 -5.08 6.25 1.35
N ARG A 91 -4.96 7.35 0.61
CA ARG A 91 -6.10 7.91 -0.14
C ARG A 91 -6.27 7.13 -1.43
N ASP A 92 -7.50 6.74 -1.73
CA ASP A 92 -7.82 6.09 -3.01
C ASP A 92 -7.53 7.07 -4.17
N PRO A 93 -6.71 6.68 -5.15
CA PRO A 93 -6.45 7.50 -6.33
C PRO A 93 -7.72 7.93 -7.08
N GLU A 94 -8.76 7.10 -7.10
CA GLU A 94 -10.03 7.39 -7.76
C GLU A 94 -10.77 8.59 -7.12
N HIS A 95 -10.54 8.84 -5.82
CA HIS A 95 -11.12 9.97 -5.10
C HIS A 95 -10.25 11.24 -5.12
N LEU A 96 -9.11 11.25 -5.81
CA LEU A 96 -8.22 12.41 -5.89
C LEU A 96 -8.63 13.43 -6.97
N ASP A 97 -9.74 13.19 -7.67
CA ASP A 97 -10.32 14.14 -8.64
C ASP A 97 -10.60 15.52 -8.07
N GLN A 98 -10.83 15.62 -6.75
CA GLN A 98 -10.98 16.90 -6.04
C GLN A 98 -9.74 17.79 -6.16
N LEU A 99 -8.58 17.25 -6.46
CA LEU A 99 -7.34 17.99 -6.68
C LEU A 99 -7.28 18.68 -8.04
N LYS A 100 -8.09 18.25 -9.03
CA LYS A 100 -8.03 18.77 -10.42
C LYS A 100 -8.33 20.25 -10.58
N GLY A 101 -9.01 20.86 -9.61
CA GLY A 101 -9.36 22.29 -9.64
C GLY A 101 -8.40 23.19 -8.87
N ILE A 102 -7.31 22.67 -8.32
CA ILE A 102 -6.41 23.40 -7.43
C ILE A 102 -5.23 23.99 -8.22
N ASP A 103 -4.94 25.27 -8.00
CA ASP A 103 -3.67 25.87 -8.44
C ASP A 103 -2.53 25.44 -7.50
N PHE A 104 -1.85 24.36 -7.87
CA PHE A 104 -0.78 23.80 -7.05
C PHE A 104 0.44 24.72 -6.92
N LEU A 105 0.70 25.59 -7.89
CA LEU A 105 1.78 26.56 -7.75
C LEU A 105 1.51 27.58 -6.65
N ALA A 106 0.25 27.90 -6.41
CA ALA A 106 -0.15 28.83 -5.36
C ALA A 106 -0.18 28.16 -3.97
N VAL A 107 -0.76 26.95 -3.85
CA VAL A 107 -1.06 26.36 -2.53
C VAL A 107 -0.43 24.98 -2.29
N GLY A 108 0.20 24.37 -3.29
CA GLY A 108 0.68 22.98 -3.20
C GLY A 108 1.70 22.74 -2.08
N ARG A 109 2.58 23.72 -1.81
CA ARG A 109 3.55 23.62 -0.69
C ARG A 109 2.85 23.62 0.67
N GLU A 110 1.87 24.49 0.86
CA GLU A 110 1.11 24.56 2.11
C GLU A 110 0.28 23.29 2.32
N LEU A 111 -0.30 22.78 1.23
CA LEU A 111 -1.05 21.52 1.26
C LEU A 111 -0.14 20.33 1.62
N LEU A 112 1.09 20.27 1.08
CA LEU A 112 2.08 19.27 1.42
C LEU A 112 2.45 19.31 2.91
N GLU A 113 2.73 20.51 3.43
CA GLU A 113 3.06 20.68 4.85
C GLU A 113 1.87 20.32 5.77
N ALA A 114 0.65 20.70 5.37
CA ALA A 114 -0.55 20.32 6.10
C ALA A 114 -0.76 18.79 6.11
N ALA A 115 -0.50 18.12 4.99
CA ALA A 115 -0.59 16.67 4.89
C ALA A 115 0.39 15.99 5.85
N PHE A 116 1.66 16.38 5.86
CA PHE A 116 2.68 15.80 6.74
C PHE A 116 2.52 16.20 8.21
N SER A 117 2.01 17.38 8.49
CA SER A 117 1.70 17.80 9.87
C SER A 117 0.57 16.97 10.48
N ARG A 118 -0.41 16.58 9.66
CA ARG A 118 -1.54 15.75 10.08
C ARG A 118 -1.18 14.25 10.13
N ASP A 119 -0.41 13.79 9.16
CA ASP A 119 -0.08 12.39 8.92
C ASP A 119 1.41 12.21 8.60
N PRO A 120 2.32 12.35 9.59
CA PRO A 120 3.74 12.14 9.36
C PRO A 120 4.05 10.78 8.76
N LEU A 121 4.93 10.73 7.77
CA LEU A 121 5.40 9.47 7.16
C LEU A 121 6.32 8.69 8.08
N ASP A 122 7.07 9.39 8.94
CA ASP A 122 7.93 8.76 9.94
C ASP A 122 7.07 8.18 11.08
N PRO A 123 7.19 6.88 11.37
CA PRO A 123 6.34 6.22 12.36
C PRO A 123 6.57 6.71 13.79
N ASP A 124 7.77 7.20 14.12
CA ASP A 124 8.07 7.74 15.45
C ASP A 124 7.44 9.12 15.65
N SER A 125 7.52 9.97 14.64
CA SER A 125 6.84 11.28 14.63
C SER A 125 5.32 11.11 14.70
N TRP A 126 4.78 10.17 13.93
CA TRP A 126 3.36 9.83 13.96
C TRP A 126 2.93 9.33 15.35
N TRP A 127 3.71 8.44 15.97
CA TRP A 127 3.41 7.90 17.29
C TRP A 127 3.44 9.00 18.38
N SER A 128 4.40 9.92 18.27
CA SER A 128 4.46 11.07 19.18
C SER A 128 3.20 11.94 19.10
N LEU A 129 2.67 12.17 17.89
CA LEU A 129 1.40 12.91 17.72
C LEU A 129 0.22 12.20 18.40
N ILE A 130 0.09 10.89 18.25
CA ILE A 130 -0.97 10.10 18.89
C ILE A 130 -0.87 10.21 20.41
N THR A 131 0.30 9.93 20.99
CA THR A 131 0.52 9.93 22.44
C THR A 131 0.42 11.32 23.05
N GLU A 132 0.83 12.36 22.38
CA GLU A 132 0.63 13.74 22.83
C GLU A 132 -0.85 14.15 22.81
N SER A 133 -1.62 13.63 21.87
CA SER A 133 -3.05 13.88 21.75
C SER A 133 -3.83 13.22 22.87
N GLU A 134 -3.47 12.01 23.25
CA GLU A 134 -4.09 11.28 24.37
C GLU A 134 -3.78 11.91 25.74
N ASN A 135 -2.61 12.54 25.88
CA ASN A 135 -2.18 13.19 27.13
C ASN A 135 -2.73 14.62 27.32
N LYS A 136 -3.21 15.27 26.26
CA LYS A 136 -3.82 16.60 26.35
C LYS A 136 -5.32 16.45 26.56
N GLN A 137 -5.79 16.89 27.74
CA GLN A 137 -7.24 17.04 28.04
C GLN A 137 -7.96 17.79 26.91
N GLU A 138 -9.20 17.40 26.65
CA GLU A 138 -10.11 17.95 25.65
C GLU A 138 -9.98 19.48 25.50
N GLY A 139 -9.56 19.96 24.35
CA GLY A 139 -9.67 21.36 23.99
C GLY A 139 -8.47 22.06 23.34
N SER A 140 -7.31 21.42 23.15
CA SER A 140 -6.07 22.14 22.82
C SER A 140 -5.49 21.99 21.42
N SER A 141 -6.04 21.17 20.52
CA SER A 141 -5.52 21.14 19.13
C SER A 141 -6.57 20.63 18.14
N ALA A 142 -6.76 21.36 17.06
CA ALA A 142 -7.63 20.97 15.95
C ALA A 142 -7.16 19.71 15.17
N PHE A 143 -6.02 19.14 15.53
CA PHE A 143 -5.36 18.02 14.83
C PHE A 143 -5.00 16.82 15.73
N SER A 144 -5.56 16.75 16.96
CA SER A 144 -5.34 15.59 17.81
C SER A 144 -6.12 14.39 17.27
N ILE A 145 -5.41 13.29 16.97
CA ILE A 145 -6.02 12.02 16.50
C ILE A 145 -5.81 10.98 17.60
N THR A 146 -6.88 10.39 18.10
CA THR A 146 -6.82 9.27 19.05
C THR A 146 -6.56 7.94 18.33
N LEU A 147 -6.10 6.91 19.06
CA LEU A 147 -5.94 5.55 18.48
C LEU A 147 -7.27 5.00 17.95
N SER A 148 -8.39 5.30 18.61
CA SER A 148 -9.72 4.90 18.15
C SER A 148 -10.08 5.54 16.81
N GLU A 149 -9.87 6.85 16.66
CA GLU A 149 -10.10 7.57 15.40
C GLU A 149 -9.16 7.08 14.28
N PHE A 150 -7.90 6.79 14.64
CA PHE A 150 -6.95 6.19 13.69
C PHE A 150 -7.45 4.83 13.21
N SER A 151 -7.92 3.96 14.12
CA SER A 151 -8.47 2.65 13.76
C SER A 151 -9.65 2.77 12.79
N GLU A 152 -10.63 3.62 13.12
CA GLU A 152 -11.79 3.84 12.25
C GLU A 152 -11.40 4.45 10.90
N ARG A 153 -10.40 5.32 10.88
CA ARG A 153 -9.87 5.89 9.64
C ARG A 153 -9.17 4.83 8.79
N CYS A 154 -8.36 3.95 9.39
CA CYS A 154 -7.68 2.86 8.67
C CYS A 154 -8.66 1.96 7.91
N LYS A 155 -9.85 1.72 8.46
CA LYS A 155 -10.88 0.90 7.80
C LYS A 155 -11.43 1.49 6.50
N ARG A 156 -11.20 2.79 6.25
CA ARG A 156 -11.66 3.53 5.06
C ARG A 156 -10.52 3.89 4.10
N LEU A 157 -9.28 3.52 4.42
CA LEU A 157 -8.12 3.84 3.60
C LEU A 157 -7.80 2.70 2.64
N ASP A 158 -7.20 3.07 1.52
CA ASP A 158 -6.68 2.12 0.54
C ASP A 158 -5.20 1.79 0.79
N PHE A 159 -4.91 0.52 0.98
CA PHE A 159 -3.55 0.01 1.21
C PHE A 159 -3.05 -0.89 0.08
N ARG A 160 -3.65 -0.80 -1.11
CA ARG A 160 -3.19 -1.52 -2.31
C ARG A 160 -1.83 -1.00 -2.78
N ASP A 161 -1.55 0.31 -2.62
CA ASP A 161 -0.19 0.85 -2.83
C ASP A 161 0.77 0.25 -1.81
N GLN A 162 1.88 -0.31 -2.30
CA GLN A 162 2.91 -0.93 -1.46
C GLN A 162 3.48 0.05 -0.44
N ARG A 163 3.68 1.31 -0.82
CA ARG A 163 4.25 2.36 0.03
C ARG A 163 3.32 2.71 1.18
N ALA A 164 2.01 2.83 0.89
CA ALA A 164 0.97 3.01 1.92
C ALA A 164 0.96 1.83 2.90
N ASN A 165 0.94 0.62 2.37
CA ASN A 165 0.95 -0.59 3.19
C ASN A 165 2.17 -0.66 4.12
N ILE A 166 3.36 -0.26 3.64
CA ILE A 166 4.60 -0.20 4.44
C ILE A 166 4.52 0.89 5.51
N VAL A 167 4.10 2.11 5.17
CA VAL A 167 3.98 3.22 6.13
C VAL A 167 3.04 2.84 7.26
N PHE A 168 1.86 2.34 6.92
CA PHE A 168 0.88 1.93 7.93
C PHE A 168 1.33 0.70 8.71
N GLY A 169 1.94 -0.30 8.07
CA GLY A 169 2.53 -1.46 8.75
C GLY A 169 3.50 -1.05 9.86
N ARG A 170 4.36 -0.06 9.61
CA ARG A 170 5.30 0.49 10.62
C ARG A 170 4.60 1.25 11.74
N ARG A 171 3.50 1.94 11.44
CA ARG A 171 2.64 2.55 12.49
C ARG A 171 2.05 1.47 13.39
N LEU A 172 1.59 0.36 12.79
CA LEU A 172 1.07 -0.79 13.56
C LEU A 172 2.13 -1.41 14.47
N GLU A 173 3.40 -1.44 14.06
CA GLU A 173 4.49 -1.90 14.93
C GLU A 173 4.61 -1.03 16.20
N ARG A 174 4.35 0.29 16.12
CA ARG A 174 4.33 1.18 17.29
C ARG A 174 3.16 0.85 18.22
N ILE A 175 1.97 0.59 17.67
CA ILE A 175 0.80 0.15 18.43
C ILE A 175 1.10 -1.18 19.14
N ARG A 176 1.67 -2.17 18.45
CA ARG A 176 2.06 -3.43 19.07
C ARG A 176 3.06 -3.22 20.20
N ASN A 177 4.06 -2.38 19.99
CA ASN A 177 5.11 -2.12 20.99
C ASN A 177 4.59 -1.35 22.22
N SER A 178 3.45 -0.64 22.12
CA SER A 178 2.78 -0.02 23.26
C SER A 178 1.95 -1.00 24.09
N GLY A 179 1.76 -2.24 23.61
CA GLY A 179 1.06 -3.30 24.30
C GLY A 179 -0.35 -3.58 23.76
N ASP A 180 -0.87 -2.80 22.81
CA ASP A 180 -2.17 -3.07 22.19
C ASP A 180 -2.03 -4.07 21.03
N GLU A 181 -1.75 -5.31 21.40
CA GLU A 181 -1.56 -6.41 20.45
C GLU A 181 -2.85 -6.78 19.69
N ASN A 182 -4.02 -6.59 20.32
CA ASN A 182 -5.29 -6.93 19.68
C ASN A 182 -5.61 -5.95 18.56
N LEU A 183 -5.43 -4.66 18.78
CA LEU A 183 -5.59 -3.64 17.74
C LEU A 183 -4.57 -3.84 16.61
N PHE A 184 -3.32 -4.22 16.95
CA PHE A 184 -2.32 -4.57 15.93
C PHE A 184 -2.82 -5.71 15.03
N ILE A 185 -3.34 -6.82 15.59
CA ILE A 185 -3.83 -7.97 14.83
C ILE A 185 -5.00 -7.56 13.93
N GLU A 186 -5.97 -6.80 14.48
CA GLU A 186 -7.14 -6.33 13.73
C GLU A 186 -6.71 -5.52 12.49
N LEU A 187 -5.90 -4.50 12.69
CA LEU A 187 -5.46 -3.61 11.62
C LEU A 187 -4.46 -4.29 10.66
N ALA A 188 -3.60 -5.18 11.15
CA ALA A 188 -2.70 -5.95 10.31
C ALA A 188 -3.48 -6.86 9.35
N ARG A 189 -4.54 -7.52 9.81
CA ARG A 189 -5.43 -8.30 8.94
C ARG A 189 -6.07 -7.41 7.86
N HIS A 190 -6.45 -6.19 8.20
CA HIS A 190 -6.99 -5.24 7.23
C HIS A 190 -5.95 -4.84 6.17
N LEU A 191 -4.72 -4.50 6.57
CA LEU A 191 -3.63 -4.22 5.64
C LEU A 191 -3.32 -5.41 4.71
N LEU A 192 -3.34 -6.63 5.27
CA LEU A 192 -3.10 -7.86 4.52
C LEU A 192 -4.25 -8.20 3.57
N ALA A 193 -5.49 -7.81 3.88
CA ALA A 193 -6.61 -7.96 2.95
C ALA A 193 -6.41 -7.13 1.67
N HIS A 194 -5.82 -5.93 1.78
CA HIS A 194 -5.44 -5.10 0.63
C HIS A 194 -4.19 -5.63 -0.10
N ARG A 195 -3.22 -6.16 0.65
CA ARG A 195 -1.95 -6.69 0.11
C ARG A 195 -1.57 -8.02 0.74
N PRO A 196 -2.13 -9.14 0.28
CA PRO A 196 -1.83 -10.47 0.80
C PRO A 196 -0.35 -10.86 0.66
N ASN A 197 0.37 -10.25 -0.29
CA ASN A 197 1.77 -10.56 -0.59
C ASN A 197 2.77 -9.90 0.39
N ASN A 198 2.33 -9.16 1.38
CA ASN A 198 3.22 -8.57 2.39
C ASN A 198 3.68 -9.64 3.40
N HIS A 199 4.69 -10.41 3.00
CA HIS A 199 5.23 -11.52 3.79
C HIS A 199 5.85 -11.06 5.12
N GLU A 200 6.36 -9.84 5.23
CA GLU A 200 6.92 -9.31 6.47
C GLU A 200 5.83 -9.09 7.52
N LEU A 201 4.69 -8.51 7.13
CA LEU A 201 3.57 -8.33 8.04
C LEU A 201 2.96 -9.67 8.48
N TRP A 202 2.87 -10.65 7.56
CA TRP A 202 2.50 -12.02 7.92
C TRP A 202 3.46 -12.63 8.93
N MET A 203 4.77 -12.41 8.75
CA MET A 203 5.79 -12.92 9.67
C MET A 203 5.68 -12.27 11.06
N GLU A 204 5.42 -10.97 11.12
CA GLU A 204 5.21 -10.27 12.40
C GLU A 204 3.95 -10.75 13.13
N MET A 205 2.86 -11.00 12.41
CA MET A 205 1.65 -11.61 12.98
C MET A 205 1.95 -13.03 13.49
N GLY A 206 2.65 -13.85 12.71
CA GLY A 206 3.04 -15.19 13.12
C GLY A 206 3.86 -15.20 14.41
N ARG A 207 4.85 -14.30 14.53
CA ARG A 207 5.65 -14.12 15.74
C ARG A 207 4.82 -13.68 16.96
N LEU A 208 3.81 -12.85 16.72
CA LEU A 208 2.91 -12.42 17.79
C LEU A 208 2.03 -13.57 18.26
N HIS A 209 1.38 -14.30 17.36
CA HIS A 209 0.58 -15.49 17.67
C HIS A 209 1.43 -16.57 18.37
N GLU A 210 2.69 -16.79 17.94
CA GLU A 210 3.61 -17.72 18.60
C GLU A 210 3.88 -17.31 20.06
N ARG A 211 4.12 -16.00 20.35
CA ARG A 211 4.30 -15.50 21.72
C ARG A 211 3.05 -15.61 22.59
N ARG A 212 1.87 -15.57 21.97
CA ARG A 212 0.57 -15.72 22.65
C ARG A 212 0.16 -17.18 22.80
N GLU A 213 1.01 -18.12 22.39
CA GLU A 213 0.72 -19.55 22.37
C GLU A 213 -0.48 -19.94 21.49
N GLU A 214 -0.86 -19.05 20.56
CA GLU A 214 -1.89 -19.28 19.55
C GLU A 214 -1.28 -20.05 18.37
N ILE A 215 -0.97 -21.33 18.59
CA ILE A 215 -0.11 -22.16 17.71
C ILE A 215 -0.69 -22.34 16.30
N ASP A 216 -1.99 -22.53 16.20
CA ASP A 216 -2.68 -22.73 14.92
C ASP A 216 -2.68 -21.48 14.06
N ASP A 217 -2.87 -20.28 14.66
CA ASP A 217 -2.79 -18.99 13.97
C ASP A 217 -1.35 -18.68 13.57
N ALA A 218 -0.38 -18.94 14.46
CA ALA A 218 1.04 -18.78 14.16
C ALA A 218 1.45 -19.64 12.97
N TRP A 219 1.05 -20.92 12.98
CA TRP A 219 1.33 -21.83 11.87
C TRP A 219 0.71 -21.34 10.55
N SER A 220 -0.53 -20.87 10.59
CA SER A 220 -1.23 -20.37 9.39
C SER A 220 -0.51 -19.18 8.78
N CYS A 221 -0.03 -18.24 9.62
CA CYS A 221 0.77 -17.10 9.17
C CYS A 221 2.11 -17.55 8.56
N TYR A 222 2.85 -18.44 9.22
CA TYR A 222 4.15 -18.92 8.72
C TYR A 222 4.03 -19.80 7.48
N ASP A 223 2.96 -20.60 7.37
CA ASP A 223 2.68 -21.37 6.16
C ASP A 223 2.44 -20.44 4.96
N HIS A 224 1.67 -19.38 5.15
CA HIS A 224 1.44 -18.38 4.11
C HIS A 224 2.74 -17.67 3.69
N VAL A 225 3.60 -17.29 4.65
CA VAL A 225 4.92 -16.71 4.35
C VAL A 225 5.76 -17.68 3.54
N GLN A 226 5.81 -18.96 3.91
CA GLN A 226 6.62 -19.96 3.19
C GLN A 226 6.07 -20.24 1.79
N GLN A 227 4.74 -20.15 1.58
CA GLN A 227 4.16 -20.22 0.23
C GLN A 227 4.58 -19.02 -0.64
N LEU A 228 4.61 -17.81 -0.08
CA LEU A 228 5.06 -16.60 -0.78
C LEU A 228 6.58 -16.58 -1.03
N ARG A 229 7.36 -17.05 -0.07
CA ARG A 229 8.83 -17.00 -0.04
C ARG A 229 9.41 -18.36 0.41
N PRO A 230 9.42 -19.39 -0.45
CA PRO A 230 9.82 -20.76 -0.07
C PRO A 230 11.24 -20.86 0.52
N HIS A 231 12.14 -19.97 0.10
CA HIS A 231 13.53 -19.97 0.55
C HIS A 231 13.73 -19.50 2.02
N LEU A 232 12.68 -18.92 2.66
CA LEU A 232 12.79 -18.47 4.05
C LEU A 232 12.55 -19.60 5.07
N GLU A 233 11.93 -20.71 4.67
CA GLU A 233 11.67 -21.92 5.49
C GLU A 233 11.08 -21.64 6.88
N VAL A 234 10.31 -20.53 7.02
CA VAL A 234 9.85 -20.02 8.33
C VAL A 234 8.91 -20.96 9.06
N ARG A 235 8.01 -21.62 8.33
CA ARG A 235 7.11 -22.64 8.90
C ARG A 235 7.91 -23.83 9.42
N ASP A 236 8.90 -24.32 8.68
CA ASP A 236 9.69 -25.48 9.04
C ASP A 236 10.58 -25.18 10.25
N GLN A 237 11.11 -23.95 10.33
CA GLN A 237 11.82 -23.44 11.51
C GLN A 237 10.89 -23.36 12.73
N PHE A 238 9.66 -22.86 12.55
CA PHE A 238 8.64 -22.82 13.60
C PHE A 238 8.32 -24.22 14.13
N LEU A 239 8.08 -25.19 13.24
CA LEU A 239 7.83 -26.58 13.62
C LEU A 239 9.02 -27.21 14.39
N THR A 240 10.24 -26.84 14.03
CA THR A 240 11.45 -27.31 14.74
C THR A 240 11.50 -26.73 16.16
N ARG A 241 11.21 -25.43 16.34
CA ARG A 241 11.14 -24.81 17.69
C ARG A 241 10.03 -25.44 18.53
N LEU A 242 8.86 -25.67 17.93
CA LEU A 242 7.72 -26.25 18.61
C LEU A 242 8.03 -27.67 19.12
N LYS A 243 8.68 -28.51 18.32
CA LYS A 243 9.12 -29.85 18.75
C LYS A 243 10.12 -29.77 19.90
N GLY A 244 11.12 -28.89 19.83
CA GLY A 244 12.11 -28.73 20.89
C GLY A 244 11.52 -28.27 22.23
N ASN A 245 10.41 -27.52 22.19
CA ASN A 245 9.71 -27.08 23.40
C ASN A 245 8.76 -28.15 23.97
N MET A 246 8.37 -29.16 23.16
CA MET A 246 7.42 -30.20 23.52
C MET A 246 8.09 -31.54 23.94
N ASP A 247 9.42 -31.62 23.97
CA ASP A 247 10.17 -32.84 24.41
C ASP A 247 10.09 -33.12 25.93
N GLY A 248 9.13 -32.50 26.64
CA GLY A 248 8.75 -32.86 28.01
C GLY A 248 7.77 -34.04 28.04
N GLU A 249 7.94 -34.92 29.01
CA GLU A 249 7.32 -36.29 29.10
C GLU A 249 5.77 -36.34 29.11
N ASP A 250 5.02 -35.18 29.10
CA ASP A 250 3.55 -35.18 29.28
C ASP A 250 2.77 -34.43 28.19
N SER A 251 3.35 -34.00 27.08
CA SER A 251 2.63 -33.22 26.08
C SER A 251 2.22 -34.07 24.86
N THR A 252 0.93 -34.06 24.53
CA THR A 252 0.45 -34.60 23.25
C THR A 252 1.08 -33.78 22.12
N PRO A 253 1.80 -34.43 21.16
CA PRO A 253 2.44 -33.70 20.08
C PRO A 253 1.38 -32.97 19.26
N TRP A 254 1.59 -31.65 19.02
CA TRP A 254 0.76 -30.87 18.11
C TRP A 254 0.85 -31.46 16.68
N SER A 255 -0.30 -31.83 16.12
CA SER A 255 -0.42 -32.57 14.85
C SER A 255 -0.72 -31.67 13.64
N GLY A 256 -0.69 -30.36 13.81
CA GLY A 256 -1.09 -29.37 12.80
C GLY A 256 -2.46 -28.75 13.10
N PRO A 257 -2.78 -27.61 12.47
CA PRO A 257 -4.07 -26.96 12.66
C PRO A 257 -5.19 -27.85 12.16
N SER A 258 -6.32 -27.83 12.84
CA SER A 258 -7.51 -28.54 12.40
C SER A 258 -7.99 -28.02 11.05
N VAL A 259 -8.66 -28.88 10.26
CA VAL A 259 -9.25 -28.47 8.96
C VAL A 259 -10.25 -27.34 9.16
N THR A 260 -11.02 -27.36 10.24
CA THR A 260 -11.98 -26.31 10.60
C THR A 260 -11.27 -24.99 10.85
N HIS A 261 -10.16 -24.98 11.59
CA HIS A 261 -9.38 -23.77 11.86
C HIS A 261 -8.81 -23.16 10.57
N ARG A 262 -8.20 -24.00 9.70
CA ARG A 262 -7.68 -23.54 8.39
C ARG A 262 -8.76 -22.91 7.52
N ASN A 263 -9.93 -23.54 7.44
CA ASN A 263 -11.04 -23.02 6.68
C ASN A 263 -11.54 -21.69 7.25
N SER A 264 -11.71 -21.59 8.58
CA SER A 264 -12.12 -20.36 9.25
C SER A 264 -11.13 -19.21 9.05
N PHE A 265 -9.82 -19.50 9.11
CA PHE A 265 -8.78 -18.52 8.82
C PHE A 265 -8.85 -17.99 7.38
N LEU A 266 -8.96 -18.90 6.40
CA LEU A 266 -9.07 -18.54 4.99
C LEU A 266 -10.37 -17.79 4.68
N GLU A 267 -11.51 -18.24 5.22
CA GLU A 267 -12.80 -17.57 5.07
C GLU A 267 -12.78 -16.16 5.67
N GLY A 268 -12.14 -15.98 6.83
CA GLY A 268 -11.93 -14.68 7.46
C GLY A 268 -11.15 -13.73 6.55
N MET A 269 -10.07 -14.21 5.92
CA MET A 269 -9.27 -13.40 4.98
C MET A 269 -10.04 -13.08 3.70
N VAL A 270 -10.78 -14.04 3.14
CA VAL A 270 -11.63 -13.81 1.96
C VAL A 270 -12.74 -12.80 2.26
N ALA A 271 -13.36 -12.87 3.44
CA ALA A 271 -14.39 -11.93 3.85
C ALA A 271 -13.83 -10.50 3.98
N LEU A 272 -12.63 -10.33 4.53
CA LEU A 272 -11.96 -9.03 4.59
C LEU A 272 -11.62 -8.50 3.19
N THR A 273 -11.08 -9.33 2.32
CA THR A 273 -10.75 -8.95 0.93
C THR A 273 -12.01 -8.51 0.17
N LYS A 274 -13.14 -9.19 0.36
CA LYS A 274 -14.42 -8.77 -0.24
C LYS A 274 -14.89 -7.42 0.27
N ARG A 275 -14.76 -7.13 1.57
CA ARG A 275 -15.11 -5.80 2.14
C ARG A 275 -14.27 -4.68 1.57
N VAL A 276 -12.98 -4.94 1.31
CA VAL A 276 -12.06 -3.98 0.70
C VAL A 276 -12.39 -3.72 -0.78
N SER A 277 -12.92 -4.74 -1.47
CA SER A 277 -13.27 -4.64 -2.90
C SER A 277 -14.67 -4.08 -3.17
N THR A 278 -15.51 -3.95 -2.15
CA THR A 278 -16.84 -3.33 -2.27
C THR A 278 -16.77 -1.91 -1.72
N PRO A 279 -17.08 -0.86 -2.53
CA PRO A 279 -17.25 0.50 -2.03
C PRO A 279 -18.31 0.52 -0.90
N ASP A 280 -18.06 1.32 0.13
CA ASP A 280 -18.99 1.50 1.26
C ASP A 280 -20.31 2.10 0.72
N PRO A 281 -21.46 1.41 0.79
CA PRO A 281 -22.73 1.92 0.26
C PRO A 281 -23.27 3.15 1.00
N SER A 282 -22.58 3.64 2.05
CA SER A 282 -23.02 4.80 2.83
C SER A 282 -22.62 6.16 2.24
N VAL A 283 -21.90 6.20 1.12
CA VAL A 283 -21.45 7.46 0.49
C VAL A 283 -22.28 7.84 -0.74
N ASP A 284 -23.07 6.93 -1.31
CA ASP A 284 -23.85 7.14 -2.52
C ASP A 284 -25.36 6.94 -2.33
N GLU A 285 -26.00 7.80 -1.51
CA GLU A 285 -27.44 8.06 -1.66
C GLU A 285 -27.67 9.43 -2.33
N LYS A 286 -27.10 9.64 -3.52
CA LYS A 286 -27.59 10.64 -4.51
C LYS A 286 -26.78 10.53 -5.82
N ALA A 287 -27.01 9.49 -6.59
CA ALA A 287 -26.92 9.56 -8.05
C ALA A 287 -27.50 8.23 -8.60
N ASP A 288 -28.80 8.26 -8.93
CA ASP A 288 -29.38 7.34 -9.90
C ASP A 288 -28.76 7.63 -11.28
N GLU A 289 -27.64 6.99 -11.57
CA GLU A 289 -27.18 6.71 -12.93
C GLU A 289 -26.59 5.31 -12.87
N GLU A 290 -27.14 4.41 -13.67
CA GLU A 290 -26.64 3.06 -13.89
C GLU A 290 -25.17 3.17 -14.37
N GLU A 291 -24.21 3.07 -13.46
CA GLU A 291 -22.81 2.87 -13.81
C GLU A 291 -22.65 1.49 -14.42
N VAL A 292 -22.62 1.47 -15.74
CA VAL A 292 -22.17 0.32 -16.52
C VAL A 292 -20.72 0.07 -16.11
N VAL A 293 -20.46 -0.97 -15.33
CA VAL A 293 -19.11 -1.45 -15.03
C VAL A 293 -18.46 -1.80 -16.36
N VAL A 294 -17.68 -0.87 -16.90
CA VAL A 294 -16.95 -1.10 -18.15
C VAL A 294 -15.77 -2.00 -17.80
N HIS A 295 -15.93 -3.30 -18.00
CA HIS A 295 -14.85 -4.26 -17.90
C HIS A 295 -13.75 -3.87 -18.89
N LEU A 296 -12.57 -3.51 -18.40
CA LEU A 296 -11.42 -3.12 -19.23
C LEU A 296 -11.09 -4.19 -20.28
N ASP A 297 -11.27 -5.46 -19.91
CA ASP A 297 -11.09 -6.59 -20.81
C ASP A 297 -12.17 -6.68 -21.89
N LYS A 298 -13.39 -6.20 -21.63
CA LYS A 298 -14.46 -6.11 -22.63
C LYS A 298 -14.13 -5.06 -23.68
N VAL A 299 -13.72 -3.86 -23.25
CA VAL A 299 -13.30 -2.78 -24.17
C VAL A 299 -12.12 -3.22 -25.03
N ARG A 300 -11.20 -3.99 -24.48
CA ARG A 300 -10.04 -4.51 -25.20
C ARG A 300 -10.41 -5.60 -26.19
N LEU A 301 -11.34 -6.46 -25.83
CA LEU A 301 -11.87 -7.49 -26.70
C LEU A 301 -12.67 -6.88 -27.85
N ASP A 302 -13.53 -5.91 -27.57
CA ASP A 302 -14.31 -5.17 -28.56
C ASP A 302 -13.37 -4.45 -29.55
N ALA A 303 -12.32 -3.80 -29.05
CA ALA A 303 -11.31 -3.15 -29.90
C ALA A 303 -10.58 -4.13 -30.83
N LEU A 304 -10.34 -5.36 -30.41
CA LEU A 304 -9.74 -6.40 -31.26
C LEU A 304 -10.71 -6.90 -32.33
N VAL A 305 -12.00 -6.98 -31.99
CA VAL A 305 -13.06 -7.35 -32.94
C VAL A 305 -13.27 -6.25 -33.98
N ASP A 306 -13.25 -4.98 -33.54
CA ASP A 306 -13.36 -3.80 -34.44
C ASP A 306 -12.14 -3.65 -35.36
N ALA A 307 -10.96 -4.07 -34.89
CA ALA A 307 -9.73 -4.10 -35.68
C ALA A 307 -9.67 -5.32 -36.65
N GLU A 308 -10.70 -6.16 -36.68
CA GLU A 308 -10.78 -7.40 -37.46
C GLU A 308 -9.64 -8.41 -37.15
N ASP A 309 -8.95 -8.25 -36.00
CA ASP A 309 -7.95 -9.22 -35.52
C ASP A 309 -8.63 -10.40 -34.79
N TYR A 310 -9.38 -11.17 -35.55
CA TYR A 310 -10.17 -12.28 -35.04
C TYR A 310 -9.34 -13.37 -34.36
N GLN A 311 -8.05 -13.51 -34.72
CA GLN A 311 -7.18 -14.49 -34.08
C GLN A 311 -6.86 -14.09 -32.62
N GLN A 312 -6.45 -12.86 -32.40
CA GLN A 312 -6.18 -12.39 -31.03
C GLN A 312 -7.45 -12.27 -30.22
N ALA A 313 -8.53 -11.78 -30.82
CA ALA A 313 -9.85 -11.70 -30.19
C ALA A 313 -10.35 -13.09 -29.74
N PHE A 314 -10.18 -14.14 -30.55
CA PHE A 314 -10.55 -15.51 -30.22
C PHE A 314 -9.79 -16.04 -29.00
N PHE A 315 -8.47 -15.88 -28.96
CA PHE A 315 -7.67 -16.34 -27.84
C PHE A 315 -8.01 -15.57 -26.55
N MET A 316 -8.27 -14.27 -26.66
CA MET A 316 -8.66 -13.45 -25.51
C MET A 316 -10.05 -13.85 -24.99
N ALA A 317 -11.05 -13.97 -25.87
CA ALA A 317 -12.40 -14.38 -25.48
C ALA A 317 -12.42 -15.78 -24.84
N ARG A 318 -11.68 -16.75 -25.41
CA ARG A 318 -11.56 -18.10 -24.86
C ARG A 318 -10.93 -18.11 -23.46
N ARG A 319 -9.94 -17.24 -23.21
CA ARG A 319 -9.33 -17.10 -21.88
C ARG A 319 -10.31 -16.51 -20.87
N LEU A 320 -11.11 -15.51 -21.28
CA LEU A 320 -12.10 -14.88 -20.42
C LEU A 320 -13.22 -15.84 -20.05
N VAL A 321 -13.73 -16.63 -20.99
CA VAL A 321 -14.70 -17.71 -20.72
C VAL A 321 -14.12 -18.74 -19.76
N ALA A 322 -12.84 -19.14 -19.92
CA ALA A 322 -12.20 -20.07 -19.03
C ALA A 322 -11.99 -19.50 -17.60
N ASN A 323 -11.95 -18.18 -17.46
CA ASN A 323 -11.91 -17.50 -16.17
C ASN A 323 -13.29 -17.28 -15.53
N GLY A 324 -14.39 -17.71 -16.21
CA GLY A 324 -15.75 -17.62 -15.69
C GLY A 324 -16.48 -16.32 -16.04
N GLU A 325 -16.02 -15.59 -17.06
CA GLU A 325 -16.66 -14.37 -17.56
C GLU A 325 -17.76 -14.70 -18.56
N ASP A 326 -18.98 -14.91 -18.12
CA ASP A 326 -20.13 -15.37 -18.92
C ASP A 326 -20.43 -14.46 -20.14
N TRP A 327 -20.20 -13.14 -20.00
CA TRP A 327 -20.39 -12.18 -21.09
C TRP A 327 -19.47 -12.41 -22.30
N ALA A 328 -18.32 -13.06 -22.09
CA ALA A 328 -17.36 -13.33 -23.17
C ALA A 328 -17.77 -14.52 -24.06
N GLU A 329 -18.73 -15.38 -23.62
CA GLU A 329 -19.21 -16.50 -24.42
C GLU A 329 -19.93 -16.06 -25.71
N GLU A 330 -20.71 -15.00 -25.64
CA GLU A 330 -21.47 -14.48 -26.79
C GLU A 330 -20.50 -13.92 -27.83
N ILE A 331 -19.53 -13.15 -27.41
CA ILE A 331 -18.48 -12.58 -28.28
C ILE A 331 -17.63 -13.70 -28.89
N LEU A 332 -17.29 -14.74 -28.13
CA LEU A 332 -16.56 -15.90 -28.63
C LEU A 332 -17.29 -16.62 -29.76
N ARG A 333 -18.63 -16.77 -29.64
CA ARG A 333 -19.45 -17.36 -30.70
C ARG A 333 -19.52 -16.49 -31.95
N GLU A 334 -19.61 -15.18 -31.79
CA GLU A 334 -19.58 -14.23 -32.92
C GLU A 334 -18.24 -14.29 -33.67
N ILE A 335 -17.13 -14.33 -32.94
CA ILE A 335 -15.80 -14.42 -33.54
C ILE A 335 -15.63 -15.74 -34.31
N GLN A 336 -16.13 -16.86 -33.76
CA GLN A 336 -16.10 -18.17 -34.44
C GLN A 336 -16.86 -18.20 -35.75
N LEU A 337 -17.91 -17.39 -35.90
CA LEU A 337 -18.68 -17.28 -37.14
C LEU A 337 -18.01 -16.41 -38.20
N LYS A 338 -17.06 -15.55 -37.75
CA LYS A 338 -16.34 -14.63 -38.64
C LYS A 338 -14.94 -15.14 -39.05
N MET A 339 -14.44 -16.18 -38.38
CA MET A 339 -13.21 -16.91 -38.73
C MET A 339 -13.49 -18.01 -39.77
#